data_1691b3bc06a6d109f0992a02bf0f3af8
#
_entry.id   1691b3bc06a6d109f0992a02bf0f3af8
#
_cell.length_a   1.000
_cell.length_b   1.000
_cell.length_c   1.000
_cell.angle_alpha   90.00
_cell.angle_beta   90.00
_cell.angle_gamma   90.00
#
_symmetry.space_group_name_H-M   'P 1'
#
loop_
_entity.id
_entity.type
_entity.pdbx_description
1 polymer ?
#
loop_
_entity_poly.entity_id
_entity_poly.type
_entity_poly.pdbx_seq_one_letter_code
_entity_poly.pdbx_strand_id
1 'polypeptide(L)'
;MKKIYYGLMLAGALTLCTGCSSSLLDIDNPNEVTNDTYWNKPEDATAGVNACYSFLYKEGTWMRWLSFRYDLTSDEGWSSSPWIELGDWTRFLYNNYNFYEGNNIHWEHFYVGIFRCNQVLAHVPSIEMDETTKNQVLAQASFLRALWYFQVNLLWDKGTMPLEPKDASYIPEDASEQEIWDQVEKDLTFAMQYLPESWDAANLGRATKGAAKHCWARLICNNISMTRQRNSCNG
;
A
#
# COMPACT_ATOMS: atom_id res chain seq x y z
N MET A 1 7.79 -38.15 62.18
CA MET A 1 6.57 -38.19 61.34
C MET A 1 6.20 -36.82 60.73
N LYS A 2 6.22 -35.71 61.44
CA LYS A 2 5.86 -34.37 60.86
C LYS A 2 6.74 -33.90 59.67
N LYS A 3 8.02 -34.22 59.67
CA LYS A 3 8.96 -33.85 58.55
C LYS A 3 8.65 -34.57 57.25
N ILE A 4 8.08 -35.77 57.26
CA ILE A 4 7.70 -36.56 56.08
C ILE A 4 6.46 -35.94 55.42
N TYR A 5 5.52 -35.43 56.21
CA TYR A 5 4.31 -34.76 55.67
C TYR A 5 4.62 -33.44 54.97
N TYR A 6 5.60 -32.67 55.48
CA TYR A 6 6.03 -31.45 54.81
C TYR A 6 6.75 -31.73 53.49
N GLY A 7 7.56 -32.81 53.42
CA GLY A 7 8.21 -33.25 52.17
C GLY A 7 7.21 -33.72 51.12
N LEU A 8 6.16 -34.46 51.51
CA LEU A 8 5.10 -34.88 50.62
C LEU A 8 4.20 -33.72 50.16
N MET A 9 3.90 -32.75 51.02
CA MET A 9 3.17 -31.53 50.63
C MET A 9 3.98 -30.65 49.65
N LEU A 10 5.27 -30.53 49.88
CA LEU A 10 6.14 -29.76 49.00
C LEU A 10 6.31 -30.43 47.61
N ALA A 11 6.42 -31.75 47.56
CA ALA A 11 6.48 -32.51 46.30
C ALA A 11 5.14 -32.44 45.53
N GLY A 12 4.01 -32.47 46.22
CA GLY A 12 2.66 -32.31 45.61
C GLY A 12 2.42 -30.90 45.06
N ALA A 13 2.97 -29.85 45.69
CA ALA A 13 2.85 -28.47 45.20
C ALA A 13 3.72 -28.23 43.95
N LEU A 14 4.86 -28.89 43.80
CA LEU A 14 5.71 -28.75 42.63
C LEU A 14 5.16 -29.44 41.36
N THR A 15 4.30 -30.46 41.51
CA THR A 15 3.68 -31.13 40.36
C THR A 15 2.47 -30.39 39.79
N LEU A 16 1.92 -29.36 40.49
CA LEU A 16 0.83 -28.57 40.00
C LEU A 16 1.26 -27.40 39.08
N CYS A 17 2.54 -27.11 38.96
CA CYS A 17 3.06 -25.99 38.15
C CYS A 17 3.46 -26.39 36.71
N THR A 18 3.28 -27.62 36.29
CA THR A 18 3.70 -28.08 34.94
C THR A 18 2.54 -28.13 33.92
N GLY A 19 1.45 -27.42 34.16
CA GLY A 19 0.22 -27.60 33.42
C GLY A 19 -0.27 -26.43 32.59
N CYS A 20 0.57 -25.48 32.15
CA CYS A 20 0.21 -24.49 31.15
C CYS A 20 1.14 -24.56 29.94
N SER A 21 0.94 -25.55 29.12
CA SER A 21 1.41 -25.48 27.73
C SER A 21 0.46 -24.50 27.00
N SER A 22 0.99 -23.38 26.55
CA SER A 22 0.25 -22.38 25.75
C SER A 22 -0.42 -22.99 24.52
N SER A 23 0.10 -24.12 24.03
CA SER A 23 -0.42 -24.86 22.88
C SER A 23 -1.82 -25.47 23.07
N LEU A 24 -2.31 -25.64 24.31
CA LEU A 24 -3.66 -26.14 24.57
C LEU A 24 -4.75 -25.07 24.47
N LEU A 25 -4.34 -23.79 24.47
CA LEU A 25 -5.25 -22.64 24.33
C LEU A 25 -5.13 -22.01 22.94
N ASP A 26 -4.15 -22.42 22.16
CA ASP A 26 -3.93 -21.98 20.76
C ASP A 26 -4.78 -22.86 19.83
N ILE A 27 -6.09 -22.71 19.94
CA ILE A 27 -7.03 -23.36 19.03
C ILE A 27 -7.22 -22.39 17.87
N ASP A 28 -6.61 -22.73 16.74
CA ASP A 28 -6.89 -22.06 15.48
C ASP A 28 -8.40 -22.09 15.21
N ASN A 29 -9.01 -20.92 15.06
CA ASN A 29 -10.40 -20.84 14.69
C ASN A 29 -10.56 -21.33 13.24
N PRO A 30 -11.17 -22.48 12.95
CA PRO A 30 -11.27 -23.02 11.59
C PRO A 30 -12.12 -22.15 10.65
N ASN A 31 -12.83 -21.16 11.21
CA ASN A 31 -13.63 -20.19 10.45
C ASN A 31 -12.93 -18.83 10.31
N GLU A 32 -11.74 -18.66 10.87
CA GLU A 32 -10.96 -17.43 10.71
C GLU A 32 -10.08 -17.54 9.46
N VAL A 33 -10.27 -16.59 8.57
CA VAL A 33 -9.43 -16.47 7.36
C VAL A 33 -8.11 -15.83 7.79
N THR A 34 -7.07 -16.64 7.95
CA THR A 34 -5.70 -16.18 8.20
C THR A 34 -4.98 -15.92 6.87
N ASN A 35 -3.86 -15.19 6.90
CA ASN A 35 -3.04 -15.01 5.71
C ASN A 35 -2.62 -16.35 5.07
N ASP A 36 -2.35 -17.37 5.88
CA ASP A 36 -1.90 -18.69 5.41
C ASP A 36 -3.03 -19.50 4.76
N THR A 37 -4.28 -19.20 5.10
CA THR A 37 -5.46 -19.93 4.60
C THR A 37 -6.19 -19.19 3.49
N TYR A 38 -5.91 -17.90 3.27
CA TYR A 38 -6.63 -17.05 2.32
C TYR A 38 -6.15 -17.26 0.87
N TRP A 39 -4.85 -17.28 0.61
CA TRP A 39 -4.27 -17.23 -0.74
C TRP A 39 -4.16 -18.62 -1.39
N ASN A 40 -5.28 -19.31 -1.61
CA ASN A 40 -5.27 -20.70 -2.11
C ASN A 40 -5.98 -20.89 -3.45
N LYS A 41 -6.87 -19.99 -3.86
CA LYS A 41 -7.74 -20.16 -5.01
C LYS A 41 -7.63 -18.98 -5.99
N PRO A 42 -7.93 -19.20 -7.28
CA PRO A 42 -7.97 -18.11 -8.27
C PRO A 42 -8.91 -16.96 -7.90
N GLU A 43 -10.01 -17.26 -7.19
CA GLU A 43 -10.96 -16.26 -6.71
C GLU A 43 -10.32 -15.35 -5.66
N ASP A 44 -9.42 -15.89 -4.82
CA ASP A 44 -8.70 -15.11 -3.79
C ASP A 44 -7.75 -14.10 -4.45
N ALA A 45 -7.07 -14.50 -5.53
CA ALA A 45 -6.24 -13.59 -6.32
C ALA A 45 -7.07 -12.43 -6.91
N THR A 46 -8.25 -12.74 -7.44
CA THR A 46 -9.18 -11.73 -7.97
C THR A 46 -9.71 -10.81 -6.87
N ALA A 47 -10.10 -11.38 -5.72
CA ALA A 47 -10.57 -10.62 -4.58
C ALA A 47 -9.45 -9.71 -4.01
N GLY A 48 -8.23 -10.21 -3.94
CA GLY A 48 -7.06 -9.46 -3.52
C GLY A 48 -6.81 -8.22 -4.39
N VAL A 49 -6.80 -8.37 -5.72
CA VAL A 49 -6.61 -7.22 -6.60
C VAL A 49 -7.80 -6.25 -6.56
N ASN A 50 -9.04 -6.74 -6.37
CA ASN A 50 -10.19 -5.87 -6.15
C ASN A 50 -10.06 -5.04 -4.88
N ALA A 51 -9.48 -5.63 -3.82
CA ALA A 51 -9.15 -4.91 -2.60
C ALA A 51 -8.11 -3.79 -2.82
N CYS A 52 -7.17 -3.95 -3.76
CA CYS A 52 -6.26 -2.88 -4.16
C CYS A 52 -7.01 -1.72 -4.84
N TYR A 53 -7.91 -2.02 -5.78
CA TYR A 53 -8.74 -0.99 -6.43
C TYR A 53 -9.64 -0.23 -5.46
N SER A 54 -10.16 -0.89 -4.43
CA SER A 54 -11.06 -0.25 -3.46
C SER A 54 -10.42 0.94 -2.74
N PHE A 55 -9.08 0.99 -2.68
CA PHE A 55 -8.35 2.10 -2.06
C PHE A 55 -8.27 3.35 -2.92
N LEU A 56 -8.50 3.25 -4.22
CA LEU A 56 -8.66 4.44 -5.07
C LEU A 56 -9.89 5.28 -4.66
N TYR A 57 -10.85 4.65 -3.99
CA TYR A 57 -12.09 5.27 -3.52
C TYR A 57 -12.07 5.51 -2.00
N LYS A 58 -10.93 5.91 -1.47
CA LYS A 58 -10.80 6.34 -0.07
C LYS A 58 -10.67 7.86 0.02
N GLU A 59 -11.07 8.40 1.16
CA GLU A 59 -11.16 9.84 1.39
C GLU A 59 -9.84 10.59 1.14
N GLY A 60 -8.71 10.02 1.56
CA GLY A 60 -7.38 10.58 1.33
C GLY A 60 -6.82 10.35 -0.07
N THR A 61 -7.62 9.86 -1.00
CA THR A 61 -7.21 9.55 -2.37
C THR A 61 -8.03 10.34 -3.39
N TRP A 62 -8.23 9.82 -4.61
CA TRP A 62 -8.96 10.50 -5.68
C TRP A 62 -10.43 10.74 -5.37
N MET A 63 -11.01 10.03 -4.40
CA MET A 63 -12.39 10.24 -4.00
C MET A 63 -12.61 11.68 -3.47
N ARG A 64 -11.63 12.27 -2.75
CA ARG A 64 -11.84 13.60 -2.15
C ARG A 64 -10.55 14.43 -2.03
N TRP A 65 -9.73 14.17 -1.00
CA TRP A 65 -8.70 15.10 -0.55
C TRP A 65 -7.55 15.27 -1.54
N LEU A 66 -7.19 14.23 -2.28
CA LEU A 66 -6.13 14.33 -3.29
C LEU A 66 -6.53 15.24 -4.44
N SER A 67 -7.79 15.17 -4.89
CA SER A 67 -8.34 16.08 -5.91
C SER A 67 -8.32 17.53 -5.42
N PHE A 68 -8.80 17.77 -4.19
CA PHE A 68 -8.75 19.11 -3.60
C PHE A 68 -7.32 19.64 -3.49
N ARG A 69 -6.37 18.78 -3.09
CA ARG A 69 -4.97 19.20 -3.00
C ARG A 69 -4.43 19.66 -4.35
N TYR A 70 -4.65 18.89 -5.41
CA TYR A 70 -4.17 19.27 -6.75
C TYR A 70 -4.86 20.53 -7.28
N ASP A 71 -6.15 20.62 -7.13
CA ASP A 71 -6.91 21.80 -7.60
C ASP A 71 -6.50 23.07 -6.84
N LEU A 72 -6.41 22.97 -5.50
CA LEU A 72 -6.13 24.15 -4.66
C LEU A 72 -4.65 24.57 -4.64
N THR A 73 -3.73 23.71 -5.04
CA THR A 73 -2.32 24.07 -5.22
C THR A 73 -1.96 24.46 -6.66
N SER A 74 -2.97 24.54 -7.52
CA SER A 74 -2.81 25.07 -8.87
C SER A 74 -3.18 26.57 -8.91
N ASP A 75 -2.87 27.25 -10.00
CA ASP A 75 -3.24 28.63 -10.27
C ASP A 75 -4.71 28.77 -10.72
N GLU A 76 -5.42 27.66 -10.95
CA GLU A 76 -6.82 27.60 -11.33
C GLU A 76 -7.76 27.37 -10.13
N GLY A 77 -7.24 26.89 -8.98
CA GLY A 77 -8.02 26.49 -7.83
C GLY A 77 -8.09 27.55 -6.74
N TRP A 78 -9.30 27.75 -6.19
CA TRP A 78 -9.53 28.62 -5.04
C TRP A 78 -10.56 28.02 -4.09
N SER A 79 -10.34 28.17 -2.77
CA SER A 79 -11.30 27.76 -1.74
C SER A 79 -11.81 28.96 -0.93
N SER A 80 -13.13 29.13 -0.89
CA SER A 80 -13.83 30.00 0.05
C SER A 80 -14.43 29.24 1.22
N SER A 81 -13.98 28.00 1.46
CA SER A 81 -14.42 27.16 2.57
C SER A 81 -14.16 27.82 3.91
N PRO A 82 -15.03 27.62 4.93
CA PRO A 82 -14.73 28.00 6.30
C PRO A 82 -13.54 27.23 6.89
N TRP A 83 -13.09 26.17 6.26
CA TRP A 83 -11.85 25.49 6.60
C TRP A 83 -10.65 26.29 6.09
N ILE A 84 -10.03 27.00 7.00
CA ILE A 84 -8.90 27.90 6.72
C ILE A 84 -7.75 27.14 6.03
N GLU A 85 -7.56 25.86 6.38
CA GLU A 85 -6.52 24.98 5.87
C GLU A 85 -6.62 24.77 4.35
N LEU A 86 -7.83 24.75 3.78
CA LEU A 86 -8.00 24.69 2.33
C LEU A 86 -7.57 26.00 1.65
N GLY A 87 -7.79 27.15 2.30
CA GLY A 87 -7.27 28.43 1.88
C GLY A 87 -5.74 28.54 2.01
N ASP A 88 -5.15 27.83 2.97
CA ASP A 88 -3.71 27.76 3.14
C ASP A 88 -3.04 27.00 1.99
N TRP A 89 -3.66 25.96 1.45
CA TRP A 89 -3.17 25.30 0.24
C TRP A 89 -3.12 26.22 -0.96
N THR A 90 -4.16 27.01 -1.18
CA THR A 90 -4.22 27.98 -2.29
C THR A 90 -3.13 29.06 -2.17
N ARG A 91 -2.71 29.37 -0.96
CA ARG A 91 -1.66 30.38 -0.66
C ARG A 91 -0.30 29.76 -0.44
N PHE A 92 -0.15 28.45 -0.58
CA PHE A 92 1.06 27.69 -0.28
C PHE A 92 1.60 27.90 1.16
N LEU A 93 0.70 28.09 2.12
CA LEU A 93 1.01 28.28 3.53
C LEU A 93 0.95 26.94 4.27
N TYR A 94 2.01 26.15 4.20
CA TYR A 94 2.05 24.81 4.77
C TYR A 94 2.49 24.79 6.25
N ASN A 95 2.06 25.76 7.03
CA ASN A 95 2.48 25.91 8.43
C ASN A 95 1.62 25.08 9.40
N ASN A 96 0.49 24.56 8.97
CA ASN A 96 -0.42 23.79 9.80
C ASN A 96 -0.19 22.30 9.62
N TYR A 97 0.74 21.73 10.38
CA TYR A 97 1.03 20.28 10.37
C TYR A 97 -0.07 19.43 11.00
N ASN A 98 -1.05 20.03 11.65
CA ASN A 98 -2.14 19.32 12.32
C ASN A 98 -3.37 19.12 11.45
N PHE A 99 -3.35 19.59 10.20
CA PHE A 99 -4.43 19.33 9.27
C PHE A 99 -4.34 17.88 8.78
N TYR A 100 -4.92 16.98 9.60
CA TYR A 100 -4.87 15.53 9.36
C TYR A 100 -5.43 15.16 8.00
N GLU A 101 -6.63 15.64 7.67
CA GLU A 101 -7.32 15.33 6.42
C GLU A 101 -6.51 15.76 5.18
N GLY A 102 -5.79 16.86 5.31
CA GLY A 102 -5.02 17.41 4.21
C GLY A 102 -3.61 16.88 4.06
N ASN A 103 -3.00 16.43 5.15
CA ASN A 103 -1.58 16.07 5.14
C ASN A 103 -1.33 14.60 5.49
N ASN A 104 -1.93 14.10 6.57
CA ASN A 104 -1.64 12.77 7.09
C ASN A 104 -2.44 11.67 6.41
N ILE A 105 -3.70 11.95 6.06
CA ILE A 105 -4.60 10.93 5.47
C ILE A 105 -4.13 10.44 4.10
N HIS A 106 -3.41 11.28 3.33
CA HIS A 106 -2.82 10.86 2.06
C HIS A 106 -1.75 9.80 2.30
N TRP A 107 -0.82 10.09 3.21
CA TRP A 107 0.25 9.15 3.57
C TRP A 107 -0.31 7.81 4.02
N GLU A 108 -1.22 7.84 4.99
CA GLU A 108 -1.85 6.63 5.52
C GLU A 108 -2.52 5.80 4.41
N HIS A 109 -3.39 6.41 3.60
CA HIS A 109 -4.13 5.70 2.58
C HIS A 109 -3.24 5.19 1.43
N PHE A 110 -2.20 5.91 1.06
CA PHE A 110 -1.27 5.44 0.03
C PHE A 110 -0.50 4.22 0.50
N TYR A 111 0.01 4.24 1.74
CA TYR A 111 0.75 3.09 2.27
C TYR A 111 -0.13 1.87 2.55
N VAL A 112 -1.38 2.05 2.93
CA VAL A 112 -2.33 0.93 2.99
C VAL A 112 -2.62 0.39 1.57
N GLY A 113 -2.74 1.24 0.57
CA GLY A 113 -2.85 0.83 -0.84
C GLY A 113 -1.62 0.03 -1.31
N ILE A 114 -0.41 0.50 -1.01
CA ILE A 114 0.86 -0.18 -1.29
C ILE A 114 0.90 -1.54 -0.59
N PHE A 115 0.55 -1.60 0.70
CA PHE A 115 0.51 -2.84 1.47
C PHE A 115 -0.39 -3.89 0.82
N ARG A 116 -1.60 -3.51 0.38
CA ARG A 116 -2.52 -4.43 -0.31
C ARG A 116 -1.96 -4.93 -1.64
N CYS A 117 -1.31 -4.06 -2.41
CA CYS A 117 -0.63 -4.47 -3.64
C CYS A 117 0.51 -5.46 -3.34
N ASN A 118 1.29 -5.22 -2.28
CA ASN A 118 2.36 -6.12 -1.86
C ASN A 118 1.82 -7.49 -1.44
N GLN A 119 0.66 -7.56 -0.78
CA GLN A 119 0.00 -8.83 -0.46
C GLN A 119 -0.30 -9.64 -1.75
N VAL A 120 -0.89 -9.01 -2.75
CA VAL A 120 -1.17 -9.66 -4.04
C VAL A 120 0.12 -10.14 -4.70
N LEU A 121 1.14 -9.28 -4.77
CA LEU A 121 2.41 -9.58 -5.44
C LEU A 121 3.22 -10.68 -4.75
N ALA A 122 3.07 -10.81 -3.44
CA ALA A 122 3.76 -11.83 -2.65
C ALA A 122 3.05 -13.20 -2.73
N HIS A 123 1.73 -13.25 -2.70
CA HIS A 123 0.99 -14.49 -2.52
C HIS A 123 0.42 -15.08 -3.82
N VAL A 124 -0.01 -14.26 -4.78
CA VAL A 124 -0.61 -14.75 -6.02
C VAL A 124 0.34 -15.62 -6.87
N PRO A 125 1.67 -15.42 -6.90
CA PRO A 125 2.55 -16.30 -7.66
C PRO A 125 2.47 -17.78 -7.27
N SER A 126 2.15 -18.10 -6.02
CA SER A 126 2.03 -19.48 -5.52
C SER A 126 0.66 -20.14 -5.82
N ILE A 127 -0.34 -19.38 -6.24
CA ILE A 127 -1.68 -19.91 -6.53
C ILE A 127 -1.65 -20.67 -7.85
N GLU A 128 -2.19 -21.88 -7.85
CA GLU A 128 -2.40 -22.66 -9.09
C GLU A 128 -3.59 -22.08 -9.86
N MET A 129 -3.33 -21.43 -10.99
CA MET A 129 -4.32 -20.83 -11.85
C MET A 129 -3.78 -20.63 -13.27
N ASP A 130 -4.66 -20.27 -14.21
CA ASP A 130 -4.26 -19.92 -15.57
C ASP A 130 -3.19 -18.81 -15.57
N GLU A 131 -2.08 -19.04 -16.26
CA GLU A 131 -0.92 -18.13 -16.25
C GLU A 131 -1.24 -16.76 -16.85
N THR A 132 -2.11 -16.68 -17.84
CA THR A 132 -2.52 -15.40 -18.42
C THR A 132 -3.28 -14.57 -17.39
N THR A 133 -4.24 -15.19 -16.72
CA THR A 133 -5.03 -14.56 -15.65
C THR A 133 -4.15 -14.16 -14.47
N LYS A 134 -3.22 -15.04 -14.06
CA LYS A 134 -2.24 -14.77 -13.00
C LYS A 134 -1.43 -13.53 -13.32
N ASN A 135 -0.82 -13.49 -14.51
CA ASN A 135 -0.02 -12.36 -14.95
C ASN A 135 -0.83 -11.06 -15.05
N GLN A 136 -2.09 -11.13 -15.47
CA GLN A 136 -2.99 -9.97 -15.49
C GLN A 136 -3.32 -9.47 -14.09
N VAL A 137 -3.53 -10.34 -13.11
CA VAL A 137 -3.75 -9.96 -11.70
C VAL A 137 -2.50 -9.28 -11.13
N LEU A 138 -1.33 -9.89 -11.31
CA LEU A 138 -0.06 -9.31 -10.87
C LEU A 138 0.24 -7.96 -11.55
N ALA A 139 -0.07 -7.83 -12.84
CA ALA A 139 0.12 -6.59 -13.59
C ALA A 139 -0.80 -5.47 -13.10
N GLN A 140 -2.04 -5.78 -12.72
CA GLN A 140 -2.94 -4.80 -12.10
C GLN A 140 -2.41 -4.34 -10.74
N ALA A 141 -1.94 -5.27 -9.88
CA ALA A 141 -1.36 -4.93 -8.59
C ALA A 141 -0.08 -4.08 -8.73
N SER A 142 0.79 -4.43 -9.69
CA SER A 142 1.99 -3.64 -10.01
C SER A 142 1.62 -2.23 -10.50
N PHE A 143 0.66 -2.11 -11.41
CA PHE A 143 0.17 -0.80 -11.87
C PHE A 143 -0.34 0.06 -10.71
N LEU A 144 -1.15 -0.50 -9.81
CA LEU A 144 -1.70 0.22 -8.67
C LEU A 144 -0.60 0.60 -7.67
N ARG A 145 0.37 -0.29 -7.42
CA ARG A 145 1.53 0.03 -6.57
C ARG A 145 2.37 1.16 -7.14
N ALA A 146 2.64 1.11 -8.44
CA ALA A 146 3.31 2.21 -9.15
C ALA A 146 2.56 3.52 -9.01
N LEU A 147 1.23 3.50 -9.13
CA LEU A 147 0.39 4.69 -8.98
C LEU A 147 0.52 5.31 -7.59
N TRP A 148 0.56 4.48 -6.52
CA TRP A 148 0.75 4.96 -5.16
C TRP A 148 2.15 5.54 -4.94
N TYR A 149 3.21 4.83 -5.34
CA TYR A 149 4.58 5.34 -5.22
C TYR A 149 4.82 6.60 -6.05
N PHE A 150 4.18 6.69 -7.21
CA PHE A 150 4.19 7.91 -8.01
C PHE A 150 3.64 9.11 -7.21
N GLN A 151 2.51 8.91 -6.49
CA GLN A 151 1.92 9.95 -5.64
C GLN A 151 2.79 10.28 -4.42
N VAL A 152 3.38 9.27 -3.77
CA VAL A 152 4.31 9.47 -2.66
C VAL A 152 5.47 10.37 -3.11
N ASN A 153 6.07 10.06 -4.24
CA ASN A 153 7.22 10.83 -4.72
C ASN A 153 6.85 12.25 -5.16
N LEU A 154 5.67 12.44 -5.79
CA LEU A 154 5.19 13.77 -6.17
C LEU A 154 4.90 14.69 -4.98
N LEU A 155 4.47 14.13 -3.85
CA LEU A 155 4.04 14.92 -2.70
C LEU A 155 5.13 15.14 -1.66
N TRP A 156 6.13 14.24 -1.59
CA TRP A 156 7.14 14.29 -0.52
C TRP A 156 8.59 14.17 -0.99
N ASP A 157 8.86 13.94 -2.29
CA ASP A 157 10.19 13.75 -2.90
C ASP A 157 10.99 12.58 -2.30
N LYS A 158 10.48 11.92 -1.29
CA LYS A 158 11.03 10.76 -0.61
C LYS A 158 9.94 10.03 0.16
N GLY A 159 10.24 8.81 0.57
CA GLY A 159 9.33 8.02 1.41
C GLY A 159 9.97 6.72 1.82
N THR A 160 9.24 5.89 2.51
CA THR A 160 9.64 4.50 2.73
C THR A 160 9.19 3.64 1.56
N MET A 161 9.94 2.57 1.24
CA MET A 161 9.60 1.73 0.08
C MET A 161 9.51 0.25 0.45
N PRO A 162 8.52 -0.16 1.26
CA PRO A 162 8.26 -1.57 1.52
C PRO A 162 7.73 -2.25 0.24
N LEU A 163 8.45 -3.24 -0.28
CA LEU A 163 8.08 -4.00 -1.48
C LEU A 163 7.44 -5.34 -1.16
N GLU A 164 7.43 -5.73 0.11
CA GLU A 164 6.84 -6.96 0.61
C GLU A 164 5.89 -6.66 1.77
N PRO A 165 4.92 -7.53 2.04
CA PRO A 165 4.13 -7.44 3.25
C PRO A 165 5.04 -7.55 4.47
N LYS A 166 4.92 -6.61 5.40
CA LYS A 166 5.65 -6.62 6.67
C LYS A 166 4.66 -6.51 7.82
N ASP A 167 5.05 -7.03 8.98
CA ASP A 167 4.26 -6.90 10.18
C ASP A 167 4.32 -5.47 10.77
N ALA A 168 3.48 -5.21 11.76
CA ALA A 168 3.36 -3.88 12.37
C ALA A 168 4.61 -3.43 13.15
N SER A 169 5.55 -4.32 13.44
CA SER A 169 6.80 -4.02 14.13
C SER A 169 7.91 -3.55 13.18
N TYR A 170 7.72 -3.74 11.87
CA TYR A 170 8.70 -3.35 10.87
C TYR A 170 8.79 -1.84 10.74
N ILE A 171 9.99 -1.31 10.93
CA ILE A 171 10.31 0.09 10.68
C ILE A 171 11.05 0.16 9.34
N PRO A 172 10.41 0.68 8.28
CA PRO A 172 11.02 0.77 6.97
C PRO A 172 12.12 1.83 6.94
N GLU A 173 13.16 1.59 6.14
CA GLU A 173 14.16 2.60 5.82
C GLU A 173 13.61 3.62 4.81
N ASP A 174 14.16 4.83 4.85
CA ASP A 174 13.86 5.85 3.87
C ASP A 174 14.43 5.46 2.50
N ALA A 175 13.65 5.62 1.46
CA ALA A 175 14.09 5.53 0.09
C ALA A 175 14.24 6.92 -0.52
N SER A 176 15.25 7.08 -1.35
CA SER A 176 15.47 8.30 -2.12
C SER A 176 14.43 8.45 -3.23
N GLU A 177 14.26 9.67 -3.71
CA GLU A 177 13.42 9.98 -4.86
C GLU A 177 13.73 9.08 -6.08
N GLN A 178 15.00 8.85 -6.37
CA GLN A 178 15.41 8.03 -7.51
C GLN A 178 15.03 6.56 -7.34
N GLU A 179 15.24 5.99 -6.17
CA GLU A 179 14.86 4.58 -5.89
C GLU A 179 13.35 4.39 -6.04
N ILE A 180 12.54 5.35 -5.61
CA ILE A 180 11.08 5.29 -5.79
C ILE A 180 10.73 5.38 -7.28
N TRP A 181 11.37 6.27 -8.06
CA TRP A 181 11.13 6.36 -9.50
C TRP A 181 11.53 5.08 -10.24
N ASP A 182 12.64 4.48 -9.89
CA ASP A 182 13.11 3.21 -10.48
C ASP A 182 12.11 2.08 -10.21
N GLN A 183 11.55 2.04 -9.01
CA GLN A 183 10.52 1.05 -8.68
C GLN A 183 9.21 1.32 -9.44
N VAL A 184 8.78 2.56 -9.57
CA VAL A 184 7.61 2.94 -10.37
C VAL A 184 7.80 2.51 -11.83
N GLU A 185 8.97 2.75 -12.40
CA GLU A 185 9.29 2.34 -13.79
C GLU A 185 9.24 0.81 -13.94
N LYS A 186 9.82 0.07 -13.00
CA LYS A 186 9.80 -1.39 -12.99
C LYS A 186 8.37 -1.94 -12.96
N ASP A 187 7.53 -1.42 -12.06
CA ASP A 187 6.16 -1.85 -11.91
C ASP A 187 5.31 -1.51 -13.15
N LEU A 188 5.49 -0.32 -13.73
CA LEU A 188 4.79 0.08 -14.96
C LEU A 188 5.25 -0.74 -16.17
N THR A 189 6.54 -1.07 -16.26
CA THR A 189 7.07 -1.92 -17.33
C THR A 189 6.43 -3.30 -17.30
N PHE A 190 6.35 -3.91 -16.11
CA PHE A 190 5.64 -5.18 -15.93
C PHE A 190 4.14 -5.06 -16.26
N ALA A 191 3.50 -3.99 -15.83
CA ALA A 191 2.10 -3.72 -16.16
C ALA A 191 1.87 -3.58 -17.68
N MET A 192 2.71 -2.84 -18.39
CA MET A 192 2.63 -2.70 -19.86
C MET A 192 2.80 -4.03 -20.59
N GLN A 193 3.57 -4.97 -20.04
CA GLN A 193 3.78 -6.27 -20.65
C GLN A 193 2.54 -7.14 -20.60
N TYR A 194 1.83 -7.19 -19.47
CA TYR A 194 0.82 -8.20 -19.17
C TYR A 194 -0.62 -7.66 -19.09
N LEU A 195 -0.83 -6.36 -18.96
CA LEU A 195 -2.19 -5.80 -19.02
C LEU A 195 -2.76 -5.92 -20.44
N PRO A 196 -4.07 -6.20 -20.57
CA PRO A 196 -4.74 -6.23 -21.87
C PRO A 196 -4.92 -4.80 -22.43
N GLU A 197 -5.10 -4.68 -23.72
CA GLU A 197 -5.44 -3.38 -24.37
C GLU A 197 -6.83 -2.91 -23.96
N SER A 198 -7.78 -3.84 -23.73
CA SER A 198 -9.13 -3.58 -23.26
C SER A 198 -9.66 -4.75 -22.44
N TRP A 199 -10.60 -4.46 -21.56
CA TRP A 199 -11.33 -5.45 -20.77
C TRP A 199 -12.72 -5.69 -21.36
N ASP A 200 -13.29 -6.84 -21.06
CA ASP A 200 -14.69 -7.16 -21.35
C ASP A 200 -15.65 -6.31 -20.49
N ALA A 201 -16.95 -6.42 -20.77
CA ALA A 201 -17.96 -5.61 -20.09
C ALA A 201 -18.03 -5.85 -18.57
N ALA A 202 -17.68 -7.06 -18.09
CA ALA A 202 -17.71 -7.42 -16.68
C ALA A 202 -16.51 -6.83 -15.91
N ASN A 203 -15.44 -6.50 -16.61
CA ASN A 203 -14.17 -6.02 -16.06
C ASN A 203 -13.87 -4.56 -16.44
N LEU A 204 -14.85 -3.80 -16.91
CA LEU A 204 -14.68 -2.37 -17.23
C LEU A 204 -14.20 -1.59 -16.01
N GLY A 205 -13.30 -0.63 -16.24
CA GLY A 205 -12.69 0.20 -15.20
C GLY A 205 -11.38 -0.34 -14.63
N ARG A 206 -11.00 -1.59 -14.95
CA ARG A 206 -9.68 -2.10 -14.59
C ARG A 206 -8.57 -1.46 -15.43
N ALA A 207 -7.37 -1.42 -14.87
CA ALA A 207 -6.19 -0.89 -15.55
C ALA A 207 -5.94 -1.60 -16.87
N THR A 208 -5.67 -0.83 -17.92
CA THR A 208 -5.33 -1.31 -19.26
C THR A 208 -3.87 -1.03 -19.57
N LYS A 209 -3.34 -1.66 -20.60
CA LYS A 209 -2.00 -1.36 -21.11
C LYS A 209 -1.85 0.12 -21.49
N GLY A 210 -2.91 0.74 -22.03
CA GLY A 210 -2.94 2.17 -22.35
C GLY A 210 -2.79 3.06 -21.10
N ALA A 211 -3.44 2.69 -19.98
CA ALA A 211 -3.28 3.39 -18.70
C ALA A 211 -1.82 3.30 -18.18
N ALA A 212 -1.21 2.10 -18.25
CA ALA A 212 0.18 1.94 -17.83
C ALA A 212 1.16 2.73 -18.70
N LYS A 213 0.96 2.74 -20.02
CA LYS A 213 1.76 3.58 -20.96
C LYS A 213 1.62 5.08 -20.67
N HIS A 214 0.42 5.55 -20.34
CA HIS A 214 0.19 6.94 -19.98
C HIS A 214 0.93 7.32 -18.70
N CYS A 215 0.82 6.51 -17.64
CA CYS A 215 1.55 6.75 -16.39
C CYS A 215 3.07 6.73 -16.59
N TRP A 216 3.57 5.82 -17.42
CA TRP A 216 4.99 5.74 -17.77
C TRP A 216 5.47 6.98 -18.53
N ALA A 217 4.68 7.48 -19.49
CA ALA A 217 5.00 8.73 -20.20
C ALA A 217 5.05 9.92 -19.25
N ARG A 218 4.13 10.01 -18.29
CA ARG A 218 4.16 11.05 -17.25
C ARG A 218 5.39 10.96 -16.36
N LEU A 219 5.81 9.75 -15.99
CA LEU A 219 7.04 9.51 -15.23
C LEU A 219 8.26 10.11 -15.98
N ILE A 220 8.41 9.82 -17.25
CA ILE A 220 9.52 10.36 -18.07
C ILE A 220 9.47 11.88 -18.14
N CYS A 221 8.27 12.46 -18.37
CA CYS A 221 8.11 13.91 -18.41
C CYS A 221 8.52 14.56 -17.09
N ASN A 222 8.14 13.99 -15.95
CA ASN A 222 8.54 14.51 -14.65
C ASN A 222 10.05 14.41 -14.44
N ASN A 223 10.66 13.27 -14.74
CA ASN A 223 12.11 13.09 -14.60
C ASN A 223 12.91 14.09 -15.45
N ILE A 224 12.49 14.35 -16.69
CA ILE A 224 13.11 15.36 -17.54
C ILE A 224 12.96 16.77 -16.97
N SER A 225 11.77 17.10 -16.47
CA SER A 225 11.46 18.39 -15.86
C SER A 225 12.32 18.65 -14.62
N MET A 226 12.41 17.69 -13.73
CA MET A 226 13.19 17.76 -12.47
C MET A 226 14.69 17.86 -12.75
N THR A 227 15.20 17.12 -13.73
CA THR A 227 16.61 17.19 -14.14
C THR A 227 16.94 18.58 -14.69
N ARG A 228 16.06 19.19 -15.49
CA ARG A 228 16.24 20.57 -15.98
C ARG A 228 16.25 21.59 -14.85
N GLN A 229 15.34 21.48 -13.88
CA GLN A 229 15.31 22.39 -12.73
C GLN A 229 16.58 22.29 -11.89
N ARG A 230 17.06 21.08 -11.58
CA ARG A 230 18.31 20.87 -10.84
C ARG A 230 19.52 21.47 -11.55
N ASN A 231 19.61 21.31 -12.85
CA ASN A 231 20.72 21.87 -13.63
C ASN A 231 20.65 23.39 -13.72
N SER A 232 19.47 24.00 -13.68
CA SER A 232 19.32 25.46 -13.70
C SER A 232 19.58 26.11 -12.34
N CYS A 233 19.48 25.37 -11.22
CA CYS A 233 19.79 25.89 -9.89
C CYS A 233 21.28 25.74 -9.52
N ASN A 234 22.02 24.89 -10.21
CA ASN A 234 23.44 24.61 -9.97
C ASN A 234 24.39 25.36 -10.91
N GLY A 235 23.89 26.16 -11.82
CA GLY A 235 24.63 27.04 -12.75
C GLY A 235 24.35 28.51 -12.47
#